data_d3759fe565f3ad0faa44b8c26b2057d1
#
_entry.id   d3759fe565f3ad0faa44b8c26b2057d1
#
_cell.length_a   1.000
_cell.length_b   1.000
_cell.length_c   1.000
_cell.angle_alpha   90.00
_cell.angle_beta   90.00
_cell.angle_gamma   90.00
#
_symmetry.space_group_name_H-M   'P 1'
#
loop_
_entity.id
_entity.type
_entity.pdbx_description
1 polymer ?
#
loop_
_entity_poly.entity_id
_entity_poly.type
_entity_poly.pdbx_seq_one_letter_code
_entity_poly.pdbx_strand_id
1 'polypeptide(L)'
;MFIGRARELDFLQERYDSERAELVVLYGRRRIGKTELLQQFARDKAAVFYACTECTDQEQLARFSKRILQTDIPAARFLTSFSDWETALRSIQEVPSEGKKLLIIDEFPYMCASHPEIPSILQNLWDHELSRANVMLILCGSAMSFIENELLAERNSLYGRATGIYKLLPLPFVSVREFFPQYSVEDQVAVYAILGGIPYYLIQFQPEKSLEENIRTNILQKGCVLYSEVEFLLRQELRETSVYNAIIEAVALGNNTLALIHSKTQIEKTKISVYLKKLMEIGIIEREFSVLSTVKERAGSGRGLYQLTDAYFRFWYAFLYGSHSELEAGDVAGVWQHLIAPQLHAYVARAFEKICVEYLRACNQAGTLPFHFIKIGRWWEKVTHIADGKRRTVSEKIGIVAADRAEQNFLLAECKFRRAPADLDVLRHLQDKFPQKKYPGNYHYMIFSFYGFTERLRDAAAQENVRLVSGEEI
;
A
#
# COMPACT_ATOMS: atom_id res chain seq x y z
N MET A 1 -20.73 -2.31 -1.94
CA MET A 1 -20.27 -3.58 -1.35
C MET A 1 -19.02 -3.29 -0.55
N PHE A 2 -18.94 -3.64 0.75
CA PHE A 2 -17.77 -3.45 1.60
C PHE A 2 -17.01 -4.77 1.68
N ILE A 3 -15.78 -4.81 1.17
CA ILE A 3 -14.98 -6.03 1.05
C ILE A 3 -13.64 -5.85 1.77
N GLY A 4 -13.21 -6.91 2.44
CA GLY A 4 -11.99 -6.93 3.24
C GLY A 4 -12.13 -6.03 4.48
N ARG A 5 -11.05 -5.71 5.14
CA ARG A 5 -11.03 -4.78 6.29
C ARG A 5 -11.58 -5.35 7.62
N ALA A 6 -11.74 -6.66 7.72
CA ALA A 6 -12.17 -7.27 8.99
C ALA A 6 -11.21 -6.90 10.14
N ARG A 7 -9.90 -7.03 9.91
CA ARG A 7 -8.87 -6.70 10.92
C ARG A 7 -8.89 -5.23 11.34
N GLU A 8 -9.15 -4.34 10.39
CA GLU A 8 -9.27 -2.91 10.66
C GLU A 8 -10.53 -2.59 11.46
N LEU A 9 -11.65 -3.24 11.14
CA LEU A 9 -12.89 -3.12 11.91
C LEU A 9 -12.71 -3.70 13.32
N ASP A 10 -12.09 -4.87 13.45
CA ASP A 10 -11.78 -5.50 14.76
C ASP A 10 -10.90 -4.57 15.60
N PHE A 11 -9.84 -3.99 15.02
CA PHE A 11 -8.98 -3.00 15.70
C PHE A 11 -9.75 -1.79 16.23
N LEU A 12 -10.68 -1.25 15.44
CA LEU A 12 -11.51 -0.13 15.86
C LEU A 12 -12.54 -0.56 16.92
N GLN A 13 -13.12 -1.75 16.76
CA GLN A 13 -14.12 -2.28 17.67
C GLN A 13 -13.53 -2.60 19.05
N GLU A 14 -12.38 -3.24 19.13
CA GLU A 14 -11.67 -3.50 20.39
C GLU A 14 -11.44 -2.22 21.20
N ARG A 15 -11.13 -1.09 20.53
CA ARG A 15 -10.95 0.20 21.19
C ARG A 15 -12.27 0.86 21.56
N TYR A 16 -13.27 0.69 20.75
CA TYR A 16 -14.60 1.19 21.07
C TYR A 16 -15.17 0.51 22.32
N ASP A 17 -14.95 -0.79 22.47
CA ASP A 17 -15.41 -1.60 23.59
C ASP A 17 -14.53 -1.48 24.86
N SER A 18 -13.38 -0.83 24.74
CA SER A 18 -12.51 -0.60 25.92
C SER A 18 -13.18 0.30 26.96
N GLU A 19 -12.85 0.16 28.22
CA GLU A 19 -13.40 1.00 29.30
C GLU A 19 -12.79 2.41 29.37
N ARG A 20 -11.69 2.65 28.65
CA ARG A 20 -10.96 3.92 28.66
C ARG A 20 -11.30 4.78 27.45
N ALA A 21 -11.05 6.09 27.55
CA ALA A 21 -11.09 6.98 26.38
C ALA A 21 -10.05 6.56 25.33
N GLU A 22 -10.40 6.69 24.05
CA GLU A 22 -9.52 6.30 22.95
C GLU A 22 -9.31 7.48 21.98
N LEU A 23 -8.02 7.75 21.69
CA LEU A 23 -7.59 8.68 20.64
C LEU A 23 -6.88 7.88 19.55
N VAL A 24 -7.55 7.68 18.42
CA VAL A 24 -7.04 6.87 17.31
C VAL A 24 -6.64 7.76 16.15
N VAL A 25 -5.45 7.53 15.61
CA VAL A 25 -4.99 8.12 14.35
C VAL A 25 -5.06 7.06 13.27
N LEU A 26 -5.97 7.24 12.29
CA LEU A 26 -6.12 6.35 11.13
C LEU A 26 -5.69 7.10 9.88
N TYR A 27 -4.68 6.58 9.19
CA TYR A 27 -4.16 7.26 8.02
C TYR A 27 -3.77 6.28 6.90
N GLY A 28 -3.57 6.82 5.74
CA GLY A 28 -3.19 6.05 4.57
C GLY A 28 -3.46 6.82 3.30
N ARG A 29 -2.97 6.31 2.20
CA ARG A 29 -3.04 6.92 0.89
C ARG A 29 -4.48 7.30 0.49
N ARG A 30 -4.63 8.30 -0.40
CA ARG A 30 -5.92 8.59 -1.07
C ARG A 30 -6.45 7.34 -1.80
N ARG A 31 -7.75 7.22 -1.96
CA ARG A 31 -8.44 6.13 -2.67
C ARG A 31 -8.45 4.77 -1.96
N ILE A 32 -7.82 4.65 -0.77
CA ILE A 32 -7.66 3.38 -0.04
C ILE A 32 -8.90 2.94 0.75
N GLY A 33 -9.95 3.78 0.80
CA GLY A 33 -11.22 3.45 1.47
C GLY A 33 -11.28 3.80 2.95
N LYS A 34 -10.52 4.82 3.43
CA LYS A 34 -10.57 5.28 4.84
C LYS A 34 -11.97 5.73 5.26
N THR A 35 -12.56 6.64 4.52
CA THR A 35 -13.89 7.20 4.77
C THR A 35 -14.95 6.11 4.82
N GLU A 36 -14.92 5.17 3.86
CA GLU A 36 -15.85 4.04 3.79
C GLU A 36 -15.72 3.11 5.01
N LEU A 37 -14.45 2.80 5.41
CA LEU A 37 -14.17 2.02 6.62
C LEU A 37 -14.77 2.69 7.86
N LEU A 38 -14.57 4.00 8.01
CA LEU A 38 -15.06 4.75 9.16
C LEU A 38 -16.58 4.90 9.15
N GLN A 39 -17.21 5.05 7.99
CA GLN A 39 -18.66 5.05 7.85
C GLN A 39 -19.26 3.69 8.19
N GLN A 40 -18.63 2.61 7.73
CA GLN A 40 -19.04 1.24 8.07
C GLN A 40 -18.94 1.00 9.59
N PHE A 41 -17.82 1.43 10.20
CA PHE A 41 -17.61 1.31 11.65
C PHE A 41 -18.62 2.12 12.48
N ALA A 42 -18.99 3.30 11.99
CA ALA A 42 -19.88 4.22 12.71
C ALA A 42 -21.39 3.87 12.57
N ARG A 43 -21.77 2.95 11.69
CA ARG A 43 -23.17 2.71 11.27
C ARG A 43 -24.13 2.53 12.44
N ASP A 44 -23.73 1.75 13.44
CA ASP A 44 -24.60 1.35 14.57
C ASP A 44 -24.16 2.01 15.88
N LYS A 45 -23.48 3.17 15.80
CA LYS A 45 -22.92 3.87 16.95
C LYS A 45 -23.43 5.32 17.04
N ALA A 46 -23.49 5.85 18.25
CA ALA A 46 -23.73 7.28 18.45
C ALA A 46 -22.48 8.06 18.00
N ALA A 47 -22.45 8.41 16.72
CA ALA A 47 -21.26 8.97 16.08
C ALA A 47 -21.51 10.37 15.51
N VAL A 48 -20.60 11.28 15.80
CA VAL A 48 -20.42 12.53 15.08
C VAL A 48 -19.36 12.32 14.02
N PHE A 49 -19.76 12.27 12.76
CA PHE A 49 -18.85 12.14 11.63
C PHE A 49 -18.70 13.49 10.93
N TYR A 50 -17.52 14.07 10.97
CA TYR A 50 -17.21 15.33 10.32
C TYR A 50 -16.08 15.15 9.30
N ALA A 51 -16.36 15.49 8.04
CA ALA A 51 -15.37 15.51 6.96
C ALA A 51 -14.89 16.94 6.74
N CYS A 52 -13.62 17.18 6.99
CA CYS A 52 -12.99 18.47 6.77
C CYS A 52 -12.81 18.75 5.28
N THR A 53 -12.88 20.02 4.92
CA THR A 53 -12.66 20.50 3.55
C THR A 53 -11.66 21.65 3.56
N GLU A 54 -11.05 21.94 2.44
CA GLU A 54 -10.21 23.13 2.28
C GLU A 54 -11.11 24.40 2.28
N CYS A 55 -11.14 25.09 3.41
CA CYS A 55 -11.93 26.31 3.59
C CYS A 55 -11.35 27.16 4.73
N THR A 56 -11.93 28.34 4.99
CA THR A 56 -11.49 29.21 6.08
C THR A 56 -11.81 28.59 7.46
N ASP A 57 -11.07 29.00 8.48
CA ASP A 57 -11.27 28.54 9.86
C ASP A 57 -12.71 28.76 10.35
N GLN A 58 -13.24 29.98 10.12
CA GLN A 58 -14.60 30.31 10.50
C GLN A 58 -15.66 29.40 9.83
N GLU A 59 -15.46 29.09 8.56
CA GLU A 59 -16.35 28.21 7.82
C GLU A 59 -16.23 26.77 8.30
N GLN A 60 -15.00 26.31 8.59
CA GLN A 60 -14.73 24.99 9.15
C GLN A 60 -15.43 24.81 10.52
N LEU A 61 -15.27 25.79 11.41
CA LEU A 61 -15.92 25.78 12.73
C LEU A 61 -17.45 25.81 12.62
N ALA A 62 -18.00 26.63 11.73
CA ALA A 62 -19.45 26.70 11.51
C ALA A 62 -20.03 25.36 11.01
N ARG A 63 -19.34 24.69 10.07
CA ARG A 63 -19.72 23.38 9.54
C ARG A 63 -19.64 22.28 10.60
N PHE A 64 -18.56 22.27 11.38
CA PHE A 64 -18.40 21.34 12.51
C PHE A 64 -19.48 21.56 13.55
N SER A 65 -19.75 22.82 13.95
CA SER A 65 -20.80 23.20 14.88
C SER A 65 -22.16 22.70 14.43
N LYS A 66 -22.52 22.95 13.17
CA LYS A 66 -23.77 22.45 12.59
C LYS A 66 -23.88 20.93 12.72
N ARG A 67 -22.77 20.19 12.49
CA ARG A 67 -22.79 18.72 12.55
C ARG A 67 -23.03 18.20 13.96
N ILE A 68 -22.36 18.76 14.97
CA ILE A 68 -22.51 18.29 16.34
C ILE A 68 -23.82 18.75 16.97
N LEU A 69 -24.31 19.96 16.65
CA LEU A 69 -25.59 20.47 17.09
C LEU A 69 -26.83 19.68 16.55
N GLN A 70 -26.61 18.86 15.51
CA GLN A 70 -27.64 17.94 15.01
C GLN A 70 -27.84 16.68 15.89
N THR A 71 -27.03 16.48 16.93
CA THR A 71 -27.05 15.28 17.79
C THR A 71 -27.85 15.48 19.09
N ASP A 72 -28.77 16.41 19.13
CA ASP A 72 -29.66 16.69 20.27
C ASP A 72 -28.97 17.05 21.59
N ILE A 73 -27.77 17.61 21.52
CA ILE A 73 -27.08 18.13 22.71
C ILE A 73 -27.82 19.35 23.27
N PRO A 74 -27.73 19.63 24.58
CA PRO A 74 -28.44 20.76 25.21
C PRO A 74 -28.18 22.10 24.55
N ALA A 75 -26.93 22.33 24.11
CA ALA A 75 -26.51 23.55 23.41
C ALA A 75 -27.29 23.79 22.09
N ALA A 76 -27.78 22.74 21.43
CA ALA A 76 -28.50 22.83 20.16
C ALA A 76 -29.82 23.65 20.27
N ARG A 77 -30.35 23.83 21.49
CA ARG A 77 -31.56 24.64 21.73
C ARG A 77 -31.29 26.15 21.65
N PHE A 78 -30.07 26.59 21.82
CA PHE A 78 -29.70 27.99 21.98
C PHE A 78 -28.64 28.46 21.00
N LEU A 79 -27.85 27.55 20.43
CA LEU A 79 -26.74 27.89 19.54
C LEU A 79 -26.98 27.41 18.12
N THR A 80 -26.56 28.22 17.16
CA THR A 80 -26.45 27.85 15.74
C THR A 80 -25.02 27.53 15.31
N SER A 81 -24.03 28.02 16.09
CA SER A 81 -22.63 27.73 15.94
C SER A 81 -21.92 27.98 17.27
N PHE A 82 -20.82 27.27 17.52
CA PHE A 82 -19.90 27.57 18.63
C PHE A 82 -19.02 28.75 18.29
N SER A 83 -18.55 29.48 19.34
CA SER A 83 -17.66 30.64 19.20
C SER A 83 -16.20 30.26 18.91
N ASP A 84 -15.80 29.07 19.37
CA ASP A 84 -14.42 28.59 19.34
C ASP A 84 -14.34 27.05 19.25
N TRP A 85 -13.16 26.56 18.84
CA TRP A 85 -12.89 25.14 18.68
C TRP A 85 -12.87 24.36 19.99
N GLU A 86 -12.41 24.96 21.08
CA GLU A 86 -12.32 24.28 22.37
C GLU A 86 -13.73 23.90 22.86
N THR A 87 -14.66 24.85 22.87
CA THR A 87 -16.05 24.61 23.23
C THR A 87 -16.74 23.64 22.26
N ALA A 88 -16.48 23.78 20.97
CA ALA A 88 -17.04 22.88 19.96
C ALA A 88 -16.58 21.43 20.12
N LEU A 89 -15.30 21.18 20.35
CA LEU A 89 -14.76 19.84 20.54
C LEU A 89 -15.15 19.24 21.90
N ARG A 90 -15.21 20.06 22.95
CA ARG A 90 -15.67 19.65 24.29
C ARG A 90 -17.09 19.12 24.27
N SER A 91 -17.96 19.69 23.42
CA SER A 91 -19.39 19.33 23.35
C SER A 91 -19.66 17.88 22.92
N ILE A 92 -18.66 17.13 22.44
CA ILE A 92 -18.80 15.67 22.19
C ILE A 92 -19.22 14.92 23.46
N GLN A 93 -18.83 15.42 24.64
CA GLN A 93 -19.20 14.82 25.93
C GLN A 93 -20.71 14.92 26.22
N GLU A 94 -21.43 15.82 25.57
CA GLU A 94 -22.85 16.04 25.74
C GLU A 94 -23.71 15.20 24.78
N VAL A 95 -23.09 14.55 23.76
CA VAL A 95 -23.83 13.74 22.79
C VAL A 95 -24.54 12.59 23.50
N PRO A 96 -25.86 12.43 23.32
CA PRO A 96 -26.62 11.34 23.91
C PRO A 96 -26.11 9.98 23.41
N SER A 97 -25.73 9.10 24.33
CA SER A 97 -25.26 7.74 24.00
C SER A 97 -25.35 6.86 25.23
N GLU A 98 -25.85 5.62 25.08
CA GLU A 98 -25.73 4.57 26.08
C GLU A 98 -24.34 3.97 26.12
N GLY A 99 -23.59 4.02 25.01
CA GLY A 99 -22.22 3.52 24.87
C GLY A 99 -21.19 4.64 24.83
N LYS A 100 -20.02 4.30 24.29
CA LYS A 100 -18.93 5.26 24.05
C LYS A 100 -19.33 6.24 22.95
N LYS A 101 -19.11 7.52 23.18
CA LYS A 101 -19.38 8.59 22.21
C LYS A 101 -18.26 8.62 21.16
N LEU A 102 -18.63 8.61 19.90
CA LEU A 102 -17.67 8.50 18.79
C LEU A 102 -17.61 9.83 18.03
N LEU A 103 -16.42 10.45 18.00
CA LEU A 103 -16.15 11.60 17.13
C LEU A 103 -15.13 11.17 16.06
N ILE A 104 -15.52 11.27 14.79
CA ILE A 104 -14.65 11.02 13.65
C ILE A 104 -14.43 12.34 12.93
N ILE A 105 -13.15 12.72 12.82
CA ILE A 105 -12.72 13.88 12.03
C ILE A 105 -11.95 13.34 10.83
N ASP A 106 -12.62 13.26 9.69
CA ASP A 106 -12.02 12.82 8.43
C ASP A 106 -11.33 13.98 7.72
N GLU A 107 -10.23 13.70 7.04
CA GLU A 107 -9.31 14.67 6.44
C GLU A 107 -8.87 15.77 7.44
N PHE A 108 -8.54 15.36 8.66
CA PHE A 108 -8.05 16.20 9.77
C PHE A 108 -6.92 17.18 9.37
N PRO A 109 -6.00 16.85 8.45
CA PRO A 109 -5.00 17.81 7.97
C PRO A 109 -5.59 19.14 7.46
N TYR A 110 -6.77 19.15 6.85
CA TYR A 110 -7.43 20.41 6.41
C TYR A 110 -7.86 21.29 7.58
N MET A 111 -8.32 20.67 8.68
CA MET A 111 -8.65 21.41 9.91
C MET A 111 -7.40 22.08 10.49
N CYS A 112 -6.28 21.35 10.56
CA CYS A 112 -5.01 21.90 11.03
C CYS A 112 -4.44 22.99 10.09
N ALA A 113 -4.67 22.88 8.78
CA ALA A 113 -4.23 23.87 7.83
C ALA A 113 -5.01 25.20 7.98
N SER A 114 -6.31 25.13 8.28
CA SER A 114 -7.14 26.33 8.53
C SER A 114 -6.91 26.92 9.93
N HIS A 115 -6.63 26.10 10.93
CA HIS A 115 -6.37 26.51 12.32
C HIS A 115 -5.21 25.70 12.92
N PRO A 116 -3.95 26.20 12.82
CA PRO A 116 -2.75 25.47 13.25
C PRO A 116 -2.71 25.11 14.73
N GLU A 117 -3.50 25.76 15.58
CA GLU A 117 -3.56 25.50 17.03
C GLU A 117 -4.43 24.29 17.40
N ILE A 118 -5.18 23.70 16.47
CA ILE A 118 -6.06 22.55 16.72
C ILE A 118 -5.37 21.40 17.46
N PRO A 119 -4.15 20.96 17.07
CA PRO A 119 -3.47 19.91 17.82
C PRO A 119 -3.24 20.27 19.29
N SER A 120 -2.94 21.52 19.60
CA SER A 120 -2.73 22.00 20.99
C SER A 120 -4.04 22.10 21.76
N ILE A 121 -5.12 22.54 21.13
CA ILE A 121 -6.46 22.56 21.73
C ILE A 121 -6.90 21.13 22.07
N LEU A 122 -6.76 20.20 21.12
CA LEU A 122 -7.06 18.79 21.35
C LEU A 122 -6.19 18.17 22.45
N GLN A 123 -4.90 18.53 22.52
CA GLN A 123 -4.01 18.10 23.61
C GLN A 123 -4.57 18.54 24.98
N ASN A 124 -4.88 19.82 25.14
CA ASN A 124 -5.37 20.36 26.40
C ASN A 124 -6.69 19.68 26.80
N LEU A 125 -7.64 19.56 25.88
CA LEU A 125 -8.90 18.86 26.14
C LEU A 125 -8.68 17.39 26.48
N TRP A 126 -7.77 16.72 25.81
CA TRP A 126 -7.44 15.32 26.09
C TRP A 126 -6.85 15.14 27.47
N ASP A 127 -5.83 15.90 27.81
CA ASP A 127 -5.09 15.77 29.08
C ASP A 127 -5.96 16.09 30.30
N HIS A 128 -6.91 17.02 30.19
CA HIS A 128 -7.71 17.48 31.33
C HIS A 128 -9.11 16.87 31.41
N GLU A 129 -9.71 16.51 30.28
CA GLU A 129 -11.14 16.14 30.25
C GLU A 129 -11.39 14.83 29.48
N LEU A 130 -11.07 14.76 28.18
CA LEU A 130 -11.52 13.69 27.29
C LEU A 130 -10.91 12.34 27.64
N SER A 131 -9.67 12.30 28.17
CA SER A 131 -9.02 11.06 28.58
C SER A 131 -9.71 10.32 29.72
N ARG A 132 -10.61 11.00 30.44
CA ARG A 132 -11.41 10.46 31.54
C ARG A 132 -12.88 10.27 31.17
N ALA A 133 -13.27 10.70 29.98
CA ALA A 133 -14.63 10.60 29.50
C ALA A 133 -14.84 9.30 28.69
N ASN A 134 -16.09 8.87 28.58
CA ASN A 134 -16.42 7.71 27.75
C ASN A 134 -16.53 8.12 26.26
N VAL A 135 -15.38 8.44 25.66
CA VAL A 135 -15.28 8.93 24.28
C VAL A 135 -14.26 8.16 23.47
N MET A 136 -14.48 8.07 22.18
CA MET A 136 -13.48 7.65 21.18
C MET A 136 -13.38 8.75 20.12
N LEU A 137 -12.18 9.27 19.96
CA LEU A 137 -11.84 10.27 18.95
C LEU A 137 -11.00 9.60 17.86
N ILE A 138 -11.44 9.70 16.61
CA ILE A 138 -10.67 9.20 15.46
C ILE A 138 -10.27 10.37 14.57
N LEU A 139 -8.96 10.60 14.45
CA LEU A 139 -8.36 11.56 13.53
C LEU A 139 -7.93 10.81 12.28
N CYS A 140 -8.54 11.14 11.14
CA CYS A 140 -8.27 10.47 9.88
C CYS A 140 -7.68 11.44 8.85
N GLY A 141 -6.77 10.95 8.00
CA GLY A 141 -6.20 11.78 6.94
C GLY A 141 -5.49 11.01 5.84
N SER A 142 -5.46 11.65 4.65
CA SER A 142 -4.76 11.13 3.47
C SER A 142 -3.36 11.73 3.28
N ALA A 143 -3.05 12.86 3.90
CA ALA A 143 -1.74 13.50 3.87
C ALA A 143 -0.73 12.76 4.75
N MET A 144 -0.15 11.67 4.22
CA MET A 144 0.73 10.76 4.97
C MET A 144 1.92 11.50 5.60
N SER A 145 2.57 12.40 4.84
CA SER A 145 3.70 13.19 5.35
C SER A 145 3.32 14.06 6.54
N PHE A 146 2.14 14.69 6.51
CA PHE A 146 1.64 15.47 7.64
C PHE A 146 1.41 14.59 8.88
N ILE A 147 0.76 13.43 8.70
CA ILE A 147 0.49 12.52 9.81
C ILE A 147 1.78 11.98 10.40
N GLU A 148 2.71 11.46 9.59
CA GLU A 148 3.93 10.80 10.05
C GLU A 148 4.99 11.80 10.57
N ASN A 149 5.17 12.93 9.88
CA ASN A 149 6.27 13.87 10.16
C ASN A 149 5.86 15.08 11.00
N GLU A 150 4.57 15.34 11.13
CA GLU A 150 4.05 16.45 11.92
C GLU A 150 3.18 15.96 13.07
N LEU A 151 2.05 15.31 12.81
CA LEU A 151 1.10 14.92 13.86
C LEU A 151 1.67 13.88 14.84
N LEU A 152 2.38 12.87 14.36
CA LEU A 152 3.01 11.81 15.16
C LEU A 152 4.48 12.11 15.52
N ALA A 153 5.02 13.27 15.17
CA ALA A 153 6.38 13.66 15.54
C ALA A 153 6.48 14.03 17.02
N GLU A 154 7.62 13.74 17.64
CA GLU A 154 7.89 14.03 19.07
C GLU A 154 7.64 15.49 19.46
N ARG A 155 7.81 16.42 18.53
CA ARG A 155 7.58 17.85 18.74
C ARG A 155 6.09 18.26 18.70
N ASN A 156 5.20 17.37 18.29
CA ASN A 156 3.77 17.69 18.20
C ASN A 156 3.07 17.50 19.54
N SER A 157 2.11 18.36 19.81
CA SER A 157 1.32 18.37 21.02
C SER A 157 0.52 17.07 21.26
N LEU A 158 0.13 16.36 20.20
CA LEU A 158 -0.59 15.08 20.27
C LEU A 158 0.33 13.85 20.38
N TYR A 159 1.65 14.03 20.29
CA TYR A 159 2.61 12.95 20.45
C TYR A 159 2.44 12.23 21.81
N GLY A 160 2.42 10.90 21.78
CA GLY A 160 2.25 10.08 22.99
C GLY A 160 0.83 10.02 23.57
N ARG A 161 -0.15 10.75 22.99
CA ARG A 161 -1.54 10.73 23.44
C ARG A 161 -2.43 9.80 22.63
N ALA A 162 -2.01 9.49 21.40
CA ALA A 162 -2.71 8.51 20.57
C ALA A 162 -2.64 7.12 21.26
N THR A 163 -3.83 6.55 21.52
CA THR A 163 -3.98 5.21 22.10
C THR A 163 -3.97 4.14 21.01
N GLY A 164 -4.18 4.52 19.77
CA GLY A 164 -4.09 3.67 18.60
C GLY A 164 -3.62 4.43 17.37
N ILE A 165 -2.69 3.84 16.61
CA ILE A 165 -2.21 4.38 15.34
C ILE A 165 -2.35 3.27 14.31
N TYR A 166 -3.11 3.51 13.24
CA TYR A 166 -3.33 2.52 12.21
C TYR A 166 -3.08 3.10 10.81
N LYS A 167 -2.08 2.54 10.13
CA LYS A 167 -1.81 2.85 8.72
C LYS A 167 -2.58 1.90 7.83
N LEU A 168 -3.59 2.41 7.13
CA LEU A 168 -4.39 1.63 6.21
C LEU A 168 -3.60 1.33 4.94
N LEU A 169 -3.43 0.03 4.66
CA LEU A 169 -2.70 -0.46 3.48
C LEU A 169 -3.66 -0.88 2.37
N PRO A 170 -3.19 -1.03 1.12
CA PRO A 170 -3.97 -1.66 0.05
C PRO A 170 -4.50 -3.03 0.46
N LEU A 171 -5.65 -3.41 -0.09
CA LEU A 171 -6.22 -4.74 0.13
C LEU A 171 -5.25 -5.83 -0.39
N PRO A 172 -5.11 -6.94 0.33
CA PRO A 172 -4.33 -8.08 -0.15
C PRO A 172 -5.03 -8.77 -1.31
N PHE A 173 -4.29 -9.59 -2.06
CA PHE A 173 -4.81 -10.32 -3.21
C PHE A 173 -6.06 -11.14 -2.90
N VAL A 174 -6.10 -11.81 -1.74
CA VAL A 174 -7.26 -12.60 -1.31
C VAL A 174 -8.55 -11.77 -1.26
N SER A 175 -8.48 -10.52 -0.80
CA SER A 175 -9.63 -9.62 -0.80
C SER A 175 -9.98 -9.09 -2.20
N VAL A 176 -8.98 -8.93 -3.08
CA VAL A 176 -9.25 -8.53 -4.48
C VAL A 176 -10.02 -9.61 -5.23
N ARG A 177 -9.78 -10.89 -4.94
CA ARG A 177 -10.55 -12.01 -5.51
C ARG A 177 -12.06 -11.91 -5.22
N GLU A 178 -12.42 -11.39 -4.04
CA GLU A 178 -13.83 -11.22 -3.64
C GLU A 178 -14.59 -10.18 -4.50
N PHE A 179 -13.87 -9.21 -5.14
CA PHE A 179 -14.48 -8.29 -6.10
C PHE A 179 -14.82 -8.96 -7.44
N PHE A 180 -14.08 -10.01 -7.80
CA PHE A 180 -14.16 -10.68 -9.11
C PHE A 180 -14.29 -12.21 -8.97
N PRO A 181 -15.35 -12.70 -8.30
CA PRO A 181 -15.48 -14.14 -8.00
C PRO A 181 -15.70 -14.98 -9.26
N GLN A 182 -16.13 -14.39 -10.38
CA GLN A 182 -16.38 -15.08 -11.63
C GLN A 182 -15.15 -15.14 -12.54
N TYR A 183 -14.09 -14.37 -12.21
CA TYR A 183 -12.86 -14.37 -13.01
C TYR A 183 -12.04 -15.63 -12.73
N SER A 184 -11.32 -16.08 -13.75
CA SER A 184 -10.26 -17.06 -13.57
C SER A 184 -9.20 -16.54 -12.58
N VAL A 185 -8.48 -17.44 -11.91
CA VAL A 185 -7.39 -17.03 -11.02
C VAL A 185 -6.33 -16.20 -11.79
N GLU A 186 -6.08 -16.54 -13.07
CA GLU A 186 -5.17 -15.77 -13.96
C GLU A 186 -5.65 -14.33 -14.14
N ASP A 187 -6.95 -14.14 -14.41
CA ASP A 187 -7.52 -12.79 -14.54
C ASP A 187 -7.56 -12.04 -13.23
N GLN A 188 -7.82 -12.71 -12.11
CA GLN A 188 -7.74 -12.11 -10.77
C GLN A 188 -6.32 -11.61 -10.47
N VAL A 189 -5.30 -12.40 -10.81
CA VAL A 189 -3.87 -11.98 -10.70
C VAL A 189 -3.59 -10.79 -11.63
N ALA A 190 -4.16 -10.78 -12.84
CA ALA A 190 -4.01 -9.66 -13.77
C ALA A 190 -4.69 -8.39 -13.24
N VAL A 191 -5.91 -8.47 -12.70
CA VAL A 191 -6.57 -7.34 -12.04
C VAL A 191 -5.69 -6.79 -10.91
N TYR A 192 -5.15 -7.67 -10.06
CA TYR A 192 -4.25 -7.25 -8.97
C TYR A 192 -2.95 -6.63 -9.48
N ALA A 193 -2.41 -7.12 -10.59
CA ALA A 193 -1.23 -6.54 -11.25
C ALA A 193 -1.48 -5.13 -11.79
N ILE A 194 -2.69 -4.86 -12.28
CA ILE A 194 -3.10 -3.61 -12.91
C ILE A 194 -3.59 -2.60 -11.87
N LEU A 195 -4.57 -2.96 -11.05
CA LEU A 195 -5.27 -2.06 -10.14
C LEU A 195 -4.72 -2.11 -8.70
N GLY A 196 -3.95 -3.15 -8.38
CA GLY A 196 -3.51 -3.42 -7.00
C GLY A 196 -4.70 -3.70 -6.09
N GLY A 197 -4.50 -3.42 -4.79
CA GLY A 197 -5.54 -3.53 -3.77
C GLY A 197 -6.19 -2.19 -3.41
N ILE A 198 -6.32 -1.26 -4.35
CA ILE A 198 -6.95 0.05 -4.11
C ILE A 198 -8.45 -0.04 -4.40
N PRO A 199 -9.33 0.00 -3.38
CA PRO A 199 -10.77 -0.21 -3.57
C PRO A 199 -11.40 0.71 -4.63
N TYR A 200 -10.99 1.97 -4.65
CA TYR A 200 -11.50 2.93 -5.63
C TYR A 200 -11.21 2.54 -7.08
N TYR A 201 -10.08 1.88 -7.35
CA TYR A 201 -9.75 1.39 -8.68
C TYR A 201 -10.52 0.11 -9.00
N LEU A 202 -10.63 -0.79 -8.01
CA LEU A 202 -11.32 -2.08 -8.17
C LEU A 202 -12.79 -1.91 -8.52
N ILE A 203 -13.49 -0.96 -7.90
CA ILE A 203 -14.93 -0.70 -8.17
C ILE A 203 -15.19 -0.07 -9.54
N GLN A 204 -14.14 0.38 -10.28
CA GLN A 204 -14.31 0.85 -11.66
C GLN A 204 -14.46 -0.31 -12.64
N PHE A 205 -14.02 -1.52 -12.28
CA PHE A 205 -14.20 -2.69 -13.11
C PHE A 205 -15.56 -3.34 -12.83
N GLN A 206 -16.20 -3.84 -13.86
CA GLN A 206 -17.50 -4.55 -13.82
C GLN A 206 -17.22 -6.05 -13.83
N PRO A 207 -17.55 -6.79 -12.75
CA PRO A 207 -17.24 -8.22 -12.64
C PRO A 207 -17.86 -9.08 -13.75
N GLU A 208 -18.94 -8.61 -14.37
CA GLU A 208 -19.67 -9.32 -15.43
C GLU A 208 -18.97 -9.21 -16.81
N LYS A 209 -18.08 -8.22 -16.97
CA LYS A 209 -17.31 -8.03 -18.20
C LYS A 209 -15.97 -8.77 -18.12
N SER A 210 -15.45 -9.14 -19.28
CA SER A 210 -14.09 -9.70 -19.37
C SER A 210 -13.03 -8.70 -18.93
N LEU A 211 -11.83 -9.20 -18.59
CA LEU A 211 -10.68 -8.37 -18.26
C LEU A 211 -10.35 -7.38 -19.38
N GLU A 212 -10.36 -7.86 -20.66
CA GLU A 212 -10.12 -7.01 -21.82
C GLU A 212 -11.13 -5.87 -21.93
N GLU A 213 -12.43 -6.20 -21.84
CA GLU A 213 -13.49 -5.19 -21.93
C GLU A 213 -13.34 -4.14 -20.82
N ASN A 214 -13.06 -4.56 -19.60
CA ASN A 214 -12.83 -3.65 -18.48
C ASN A 214 -11.61 -2.74 -18.71
N ILE A 215 -10.49 -3.26 -19.20
CA ILE A 215 -9.32 -2.45 -19.52
C ILE A 215 -9.68 -1.43 -20.61
N ARG A 216 -10.30 -1.87 -21.70
CA ARG A 216 -10.63 -1.01 -22.83
C ARG A 216 -11.62 0.10 -22.46
N THR A 217 -12.68 -0.22 -21.70
CA THR A 217 -13.77 0.72 -21.38
C THR A 217 -13.49 1.57 -20.15
N ASN A 218 -12.78 1.06 -19.14
CA ASN A 218 -12.62 1.74 -17.87
C ASN A 218 -11.21 2.31 -17.63
N ILE A 219 -10.23 1.95 -18.48
CA ILE A 219 -8.87 2.50 -18.42
C ILE A 219 -8.50 3.27 -19.68
N LEU A 220 -8.67 2.65 -20.87
CA LEU A 220 -8.15 3.22 -22.14
C LEU A 220 -9.08 4.24 -22.76
N GLN A 221 -10.38 4.15 -22.50
CA GLN A 221 -11.35 5.04 -23.10
C GLN A 221 -11.27 6.43 -22.49
N LYS A 222 -11.15 7.46 -23.34
CA LYS A 222 -11.20 8.86 -22.90
C LYS A 222 -12.50 9.15 -22.15
N GLY A 223 -12.39 9.88 -21.04
CA GLY A 223 -13.52 10.24 -20.19
C GLY A 223 -13.86 9.25 -19.07
N CYS A 224 -13.29 8.04 -19.07
CA CYS A 224 -13.40 7.18 -17.90
C CYS A 224 -12.49 7.67 -16.75
N VAL A 225 -12.88 7.33 -15.53
CA VAL A 225 -12.23 7.84 -14.31
C VAL A 225 -10.74 7.47 -14.28
N LEU A 226 -10.40 6.24 -14.63
CA LEU A 226 -9.02 5.75 -14.54
C LEU A 226 -8.10 6.35 -15.63
N TYR A 227 -8.63 6.78 -16.77
CA TYR A 227 -7.84 7.36 -17.86
C TYR A 227 -6.91 8.50 -17.38
N SER A 228 -7.45 9.43 -16.61
CA SER A 228 -6.73 10.62 -16.12
C SER A 228 -6.37 10.57 -14.63
N GLU A 229 -6.66 9.47 -13.93
CA GLU A 229 -6.52 9.38 -12.47
C GLU A 229 -5.10 9.66 -12.00
N VAL A 230 -4.08 9.13 -12.69
CA VAL A 230 -2.67 9.34 -12.33
C VAL A 230 -2.29 10.81 -12.44
N GLU A 231 -2.70 11.49 -13.51
CA GLU A 231 -2.43 12.92 -13.69
C GLU A 231 -3.11 13.78 -12.64
N PHE A 232 -4.38 13.47 -12.32
CA PHE A 232 -5.11 14.19 -11.29
C PHE A 232 -4.47 14.04 -9.92
N LEU A 233 -4.06 12.83 -9.53
CA LEU A 233 -3.38 12.60 -8.26
C LEU A 233 -2.04 13.34 -8.20
N LEU A 234 -1.26 13.32 -9.27
CA LEU A 234 0.02 14.03 -9.30
C LEU A 234 -0.15 15.54 -9.22
N ARG A 235 -1.14 16.11 -9.90
CA ARG A 235 -1.43 17.56 -9.84
C ARG A 235 -1.91 18.02 -8.45
N GLN A 236 -2.62 17.16 -7.71
CA GLN A 236 -3.04 17.48 -6.35
C GLN A 236 -1.89 17.49 -5.34
N GLU A 237 -0.88 16.64 -5.54
CA GLU A 237 0.22 16.46 -4.60
C GLU A 237 1.50 17.25 -4.99
N LEU A 238 1.63 17.64 -6.27
CA LEU A 238 2.88 18.16 -6.84
C LEU A 238 2.64 19.41 -7.70
N ARG A 239 3.52 20.41 -7.54
CA ARG A 239 3.43 21.67 -8.32
C ARG A 239 4.07 21.57 -9.69
N GLU A 240 5.23 20.89 -9.82
CA GLU A 240 6.02 20.79 -11.06
C GLU A 240 5.91 19.36 -11.65
N THR A 241 4.77 19.05 -12.27
CA THR A 241 4.45 17.68 -12.68
C THR A 241 5.38 17.10 -13.76
N SER A 242 5.95 17.92 -14.67
CA SER A 242 6.76 17.44 -15.78
C SER A 242 8.04 16.70 -15.36
N VAL A 243 8.78 17.25 -14.39
CA VAL A 243 10.00 16.62 -13.86
C VAL A 243 9.66 15.34 -13.10
N TYR A 244 8.60 15.40 -12.29
CA TYR A 244 8.13 14.21 -11.57
C TYR A 244 7.70 13.10 -12.54
N ASN A 245 6.96 13.42 -13.61
CA ASN A 245 6.55 12.46 -14.63
C ASN A 245 7.76 11.75 -15.25
N ALA A 246 8.80 12.50 -15.66
CA ALA A 246 10.00 11.91 -16.23
C ALA A 246 10.71 10.93 -15.27
N ILE A 247 10.76 11.26 -13.97
CA ILE A 247 11.36 10.38 -12.96
C ILE A 247 10.49 9.14 -12.73
N ILE A 248 9.17 9.31 -12.60
CA ILE A 248 8.24 8.21 -12.37
C ILE A 248 8.23 7.26 -13.58
N GLU A 249 8.18 7.79 -14.80
CA GLU A 249 8.29 7.00 -16.03
C GLU A 249 9.60 6.20 -16.07
N ALA A 250 10.73 6.82 -15.76
CA ALA A 250 12.02 6.13 -15.75
C ALA A 250 11.98 4.93 -14.78
N VAL A 251 11.42 5.13 -13.56
CA VAL A 251 11.29 4.06 -12.56
C VAL A 251 10.30 2.97 -13.02
N ALA A 252 9.16 3.36 -13.61
CA ALA A 252 8.17 2.43 -14.15
C ALA A 252 8.77 1.49 -15.22
N LEU A 253 9.63 2.05 -16.06
CA LEU A 253 10.34 1.33 -17.13
C LEU A 253 11.58 0.56 -16.64
N GLY A 254 11.80 0.47 -15.31
CA GLY A 254 12.86 -0.34 -14.72
C GLY A 254 14.19 0.37 -14.46
N ASN A 255 14.29 1.69 -14.70
CA ASN A 255 15.46 2.48 -14.32
C ASN A 255 15.41 2.78 -12.81
N ASN A 256 15.79 1.81 -11.99
CA ASN A 256 15.51 1.77 -10.56
C ASN A 256 16.68 2.21 -9.66
N THR A 257 17.76 2.72 -10.24
CA THR A 257 18.88 3.32 -9.49
C THR A 257 19.04 4.79 -9.85
N LEU A 258 19.61 5.58 -8.93
CA LEU A 258 19.88 7.00 -9.19
C LEU A 258 20.67 7.25 -10.49
N ALA A 259 21.62 6.35 -10.79
CA ALA A 259 22.44 6.42 -12.00
C ALA A 259 21.63 6.14 -13.27
N LEU A 260 20.74 5.13 -13.23
CA LEU A 260 19.89 4.78 -14.38
C LEU A 260 18.82 5.85 -14.62
N ILE A 261 18.21 6.39 -13.54
CA ILE A 261 17.24 7.50 -13.63
C ILE A 261 17.92 8.72 -14.27
N HIS A 262 19.12 9.11 -13.79
CA HIS A 262 19.91 10.17 -14.38
C HIS A 262 20.19 9.95 -15.86
N SER A 263 20.67 8.74 -16.21
CA SER A 263 20.97 8.40 -17.61
C SER A 263 19.73 8.49 -18.52
N LYS A 264 18.55 8.10 -18.02
CA LYS A 264 17.30 8.14 -18.79
C LYS A 264 16.72 9.54 -18.91
N THR A 265 16.77 10.34 -17.82
CA THR A 265 16.08 11.63 -17.73
C THR A 265 16.98 12.84 -18.05
N GLN A 266 18.30 12.65 -18.01
CA GLN A 266 19.32 13.71 -18.11
C GLN A 266 19.20 14.80 -17.02
N ILE A 267 18.42 14.57 -15.95
CA ILE A 267 18.29 15.45 -14.81
C ILE A 267 19.47 15.23 -13.87
N GLU A 268 20.02 16.27 -13.25
CA GLU A 268 21.12 16.16 -12.29
C GLU A 268 20.77 15.25 -11.08
N LYS A 269 21.71 14.41 -10.65
CA LYS A 269 21.52 13.43 -9.56
C LYS A 269 21.09 14.07 -8.24
N THR A 270 21.63 15.26 -7.91
CA THR A 270 21.24 16.04 -6.73
C THR A 270 19.77 16.40 -6.77
N LYS A 271 19.31 16.89 -7.92
CA LYS A 271 17.92 17.28 -8.17
C LYS A 271 16.99 16.05 -8.13
N ILE A 272 17.37 14.96 -8.81
CA ILE A 272 16.63 13.68 -8.76
C ILE A 272 16.43 13.23 -7.31
N SER A 273 17.46 13.31 -6.46
CA SER A 273 17.38 12.87 -5.06
C SER A 273 16.33 13.66 -4.26
N VAL A 274 16.17 14.95 -4.52
CA VAL A 274 15.12 15.78 -3.88
C VAL A 274 13.73 15.35 -4.34
N TYR A 275 13.54 15.14 -5.65
CA TYR A 275 12.25 14.69 -6.21
C TYR A 275 11.88 13.29 -5.75
N LEU A 276 12.85 12.35 -5.70
CA LEU A 276 12.62 11.00 -5.18
C LEU A 276 12.23 11.02 -3.70
N LYS A 277 12.86 11.89 -2.89
CA LYS A 277 12.48 12.07 -1.49
C LYS A 277 11.01 12.48 -1.38
N LYS A 278 10.58 13.48 -2.16
CA LYS A 278 9.18 13.93 -2.17
C LYS A 278 8.22 12.83 -2.63
N LEU A 279 8.57 12.07 -3.68
CA LEU A 279 7.76 10.95 -4.17
C LEU A 279 7.66 9.81 -3.14
N MET A 280 8.69 9.59 -2.33
CA MET A 280 8.65 8.63 -1.21
C MET A 280 7.76 9.14 -0.07
N GLU A 281 7.84 10.42 0.27
CA GLU A 281 7.00 11.03 1.31
C GLU A 281 5.51 10.92 0.99
N ILE A 282 5.11 11.08 -0.27
CA ILE A 282 3.70 10.92 -0.69
C ILE A 282 3.33 9.48 -1.06
N GLY A 283 4.27 8.54 -0.91
CA GLY A 283 4.02 7.10 -1.07
C GLY A 283 3.80 6.65 -2.52
N ILE A 284 4.32 7.36 -3.52
CA ILE A 284 4.28 6.96 -4.94
C ILE A 284 5.45 6.03 -5.27
N ILE A 285 6.63 6.33 -4.72
CA ILE A 285 7.84 5.54 -4.87
C ILE A 285 8.26 5.03 -3.49
N GLU A 286 8.84 3.85 -3.44
CA GLU A 286 9.57 3.36 -2.30
C GLU A 286 11.01 3.02 -2.68
N ARG A 287 11.88 2.96 -1.68
CA ARG A 287 13.26 2.50 -1.84
C ARG A 287 13.40 1.14 -1.19
N GLU A 288 13.51 0.12 -2.02
CA GLU A 288 13.68 -1.26 -1.58
C GLU A 288 15.16 -1.58 -1.36
N PHE A 289 15.44 -2.34 -0.33
CA PHE A 289 16.77 -2.88 -0.04
C PHE A 289 16.73 -4.39 -0.04
N SER A 290 17.85 -5.02 -0.42
CA SER A 290 17.98 -6.47 -0.29
C SER A 290 17.65 -6.89 1.16
N VAL A 291 16.84 -7.93 1.31
CA VAL A 291 16.21 -8.31 2.59
C VAL A 291 17.22 -8.59 3.72
N LEU A 292 18.42 -9.10 3.35
CA LEU A 292 19.50 -9.37 4.30
C LEU A 292 20.49 -8.21 4.46
N SER A 293 20.21 -7.03 3.89
CA SER A 293 21.05 -5.84 4.06
C SER A 293 21.06 -5.38 5.52
N THR A 294 22.26 -5.11 6.01
CA THR A 294 22.47 -4.54 7.35
C THR A 294 22.02 -3.07 7.41
N VAL A 295 21.82 -2.54 8.62
CA VAL A 295 21.47 -1.13 8.84
C VAL A 295 22.52 -0.19 8.22
N LYS A 296 23.84 -0.52 8.34
CA LYS A 296 24.93 0.27 7.75
C LYS A 296 24.86 0.28 6.22
N GLU A 297 24.50 -0.84 5.60
CA GLU A 297 24.35 -0.93 4.14
C GLU A 297 23.14 -0.16 3.63
N ARG A 298 22.04 -0.10 4.40
CA ARG A 298 20.85 0.69 4.08
C ARG A 298 21.08 2.19 4.23
N ALA A 299 21.89 2.60 5.18
CA ALA A 299 22.26 4.00 5.37
C ALA A 299 23.15 4.54 4.23
N GLY A 300 23.89 3.65 3.53
CA GLY A 300 24.69 4.02 2.36
C GLY A 300 23.82 4.34 1.15
N SER A 301 24.05 5.49 0.51
CA SER A 301 23.18 6.06 -0.54
C SER A 301 23.09 5.26 -1.85
N GLY A 302 23.89 4.22 -2.08
CA GLY A 302 24.04 3.58 -3.41
C GLY A 302 23.34 2.24 -3.60
N ARG A 303 22.78 1.59 -2.58
CA ARG A 303 22.40 0.17 -2.64
C ARG A 303 20.91 -0.15 -2.74
N GLY A 304 20.02 0.82 -2.55
CA GLY A 304 18.57 0.63 -2.67
C GLY A 304 18.07 0.80 -4.10
N LEU A 305 17.00 0.10 -4.43
CA LEU A 305 16.30 0.19 -5.72
C LEU A 305 15.01 0.99 -5.54
N TYR A 306 14.77 1.95 -6.43
CA TYR A 306 13.52 2.70 -6.45
C TYR A 306 12.47 1.95 -7.24
N GLN A 307 11.24 1.86 -6.70
CA GLN A 307 10.14 1.21 -7.39
C GLN A 307 8.81 1.90 -7.07
N LEU A 308 7.86 1.80 -8.01
CA LEU A 308 6.51 2.29 -7.80
C LEU A 308 5.77 1.39 -6.82
N THR A 309 5.16 2.01 -5.80
CA THR A 309 4.33 1.32 -4.79
C THR A 309 2.97 0.94 -5.35
N ASP A 310 2.42 1.79 -6.25
CA ASP A 310 1.10 1.64 -6.83
C ASP A 310 1.15 0.84 -8.13
N ALA A 311 0.35 -0.22 -8.18
CA ALA A 311 0.22 -1.07 -9.34
C ALA A 311 -0.39 -0.30 -10.54
N TYR A 312 -1.41 0.54 -10.27
CA TYR A 312 -2.06 1.30 -11.33
C TYR A 312 -1.14 2.36 -11.95
N PHE A 313 -0.35 3.09 -11.12
CA PHE A 313 0.68 3.99 -11.65
C PHE A 313 1.66 3.25 -12.55
N ARG A 314 2.12 2.07 -12.13
CA ARG A 314 3.02 1.25 -12.93
C ARG A 314 2.39 0.84 -14.27
N PHE A 315 1.10 0.44 -14.27
CA PHE A 315 0.37 0.09 -15.50
C PHE A 315 0.19 1.32 -16.41
N TRP A 316 -0.21 2.43 -15.82
CA TRP A 316 -0.46 3.68 -16.56
C TRP A 316 0.81 4.19 -17.27
N TYR A 317 1.95 4.25 -16.56
CA TYR A 317 3.21 4.66 -17.19
C TYR A 317 3.76 3.62 -18.18
N ALA A 318 3.50 2.34 -17.98
CA ALA A 318 3.94 1.30 -18.89
C ALA A 318 3.20 1.33 -20.24
N PHE A 319 1.90 1.68 -20.23
CA PHE A 319 1.05 1.50 -21.40
C PHE A 319 0.28 2.75 -21.86
N LEU A 320 -0.16 3.62 -20.95
CA LEU A 320 -0.99 4.77 -21.33
C LEU A 320 -0.14 6.01 -21.60
N TYR A 321 0.85 6.28 -20.76
CA TYR A 321 1.62 7.53 -20.85
C TYR A 321 2.26 7.74 -22.21
N GLY A 322 2.89 6.70 -22.76
CA GLY A 322 3.49 6.74 -24.10
C GLY A 322 2.50 6.68 -25.27
N SER A 323 1.26 6.24 -25.02
CA SER A 323 0.21 6.05 -26.05
C SER A 323 -0.91 7.11 -25.97
N HIS A 324 -0.63 8.23 -25.31
CA HIS A 324 -1.64 9.26 -25.08
C HIS A 324 -2.20 9.83 -26.38
N SER A 325 -1.36 10.02 -27.40
CA SER A 325 -1.78 10.56 -28.72
C SER A 325 -2.75 9.64 -29.45
N GLU A 326 -2.49 8.33 -29.43
CA GLU A 326 -3.33 7.31 -30.04
C GLU A 326 -4.68 7.21 -29.31
N LEU A 327 -4.64 7.22 -27.97
CA LEU A 327 -5.84 7.18 -27.14
C LEU A 327 -6.70 8.44 -27.29
N GLU A 328 -6.09 9.63 -27.39
CA GLU A 328 -6.79 10.89 -27.68
C GLU A 328 -7.43 10.87 -29.08
N ALA A 329 -6.82 10.21 -30.06
CA ALA A 329 -7.39 9.97 -31.37
C ALA A 329 -8.49 8.89 -31.38
N GLY A 330 -8.73 8.20 -30.27
CA GLY A 330 -9.76 7.17 -30.11
C GLY A 330 -9.33 5.75 -30.50
N ASP A 331 -8.05 5.51 -30.77
CA ASP A 331 -7.53 4.19 -31.13
C ASP A 331 -7.30 3.27 -29.93
N VAL A 332 -8.36 3.04 -29.16
CA VAL A 332 -8.36 2.10 -28.03
C VAL A 332 -8.08 0.66 -28.50
N ALA A 333 -8.57 0.29 -29.66
CA ALA A 333 -8.40 -1.06 -30.20
C ALA A 333 -6.94 -1.34 -30.60
N GLY A 334 -6.29 -0.38 -31.27
CA GLY A 334 -4.89 -0.50 -31.67
C GLY A 334 -3.95 -0.57 -30.47
N VAL A 335 -4.14 0.31 -29.49
CA VAL A 335 -3.35 0.29 -28.24
C VAL A 335 -3.51 -1.04 -27.50
N TRP A 336 -4.73 -1.56 -27.40
CA TRP A 336 -4.94 -2.88 -26.80
C TRP A 336 -4.23 -3.99 -27.58
N GLN A 337 -4.52 -4.13 -28.87
CA GLN A 337 -4.06 -5.26 -29.69
C GLN A 337 -2.54 -5.28 -29.90
N HIS A 338 -1.94 -4.11 -30.12
CA HIS A 338 -0.53 -4.03 -30.52
C HIS A 338 0.43 -3.71 -29.37
N LEU A 339 -0.06 -3.14 -28.27
CA LEU A 339 0.81 -2.77 -27.15
C LEU A 339 0.50 -3.59 -25.89
N ILE A 340 -0.74 -3.61 -25.41
CA ILE A 340 -1.05 -4.16 -24.08
C ILE A 340 -1.17 -5.69 -24.14
N ALA A 341 -2.04 -6.23 -24.98
CA ALA A 341 -2.32 -7.68 -25.01
C ALA A 341 -1.05 -8.55 -25.20
N PRO A 342 -0.11 -8.22 -26.10
CA PRO A 342 1.12 -9.02 -26.27
C PRO A 342 2.05 -8.99 -25.04
N GLN A 343 1.99 -7.93 -24.23
CA GLN A 343 2.89 -7.72 -23.10
C GLN A 343 2.24 -8.03 -21.74
N LEU A 344 0.92 -8.16 -21.69
CA LEU A 344 0.15 -8.27 -20.44
C LEU A 344 0.62 -9.44 -19.57
N HIS A 345 0.82 -10.61 -20.16
CA HIS A 345 1.28 -11.80 -19.42
C HIS A 345 2.65 -11.57 -18.75
N ALA A 346 3.61 -10.99 -19.46
CA ALA A 346 4.93 -10.66 -18.91
C ALA A 346 4.86 -9.55 -17.84
N TYR A 347 3.94 -8.58 -18.03
CA TYR A 347 3.68 -7.52 -17.05
C TYR A 347 3.11 -8.09 -15.74
N VAL A 348 2.16 -9.01 -15.82
CA VAL A 348 1.50 -9.66 -14.68
C VAL A 348 2.47 -10.52 -13.86
N ALA A 349 3.45 -11.14 -14.50
CA ALA A 349 4.43 -12.02 -13.83
C ALA A 349 5.13 -11.36 -12.63
N ARG A 350 5.36 -10.03 -12.69
CA ARG A 350 5.96 -9.28 -11.57
C ARG A 350 5.04 -9.18 -10.34
N ALA A 351 3.72 -9.11 -10.55
CA ALA A 351 2.76 -9.05 -9.46
C ALA A 351 2.61 -10.40 -8.76
N PHE A 352 2.85 -11.49 -9.45
CA PHE A 352 2.80 -12.84 -8.90
C PHE A 352 3.81 -13.03 -7.75
N GLU A 353 5.02 -12.47 -7.85
CA GLU A 353 5.98 -12.49 -6.74
C GLU A 353 5.40 -11.84 -5.47
N LYS A 354 4.69 -10.71 -5.62
CA LYS A 354 4.07 -10.03 -4.48
C LYS A 354 2.96 -10.88 -3.86
N ILE A 355 2.15 -11.54 -4.68
CA ILE A 355 1.11 -12.46 -4.22
C ILE A 355 1.72 -13.63 -3.44
N CYS A 356 2.82 -14.20 -3.94
CA CYS A 356 3.55 -15.27 -3.23
C CYS A 356 4.10 -14.80 -1.87
N VAL A 357 4.57 -13.54 -1.76
CA VAL A 357 4.97 -12.95 -0.47
C VAL A 357 3.78 -12.82 0.48
N GLU A 358 2.61 -12.41 -0.01
CA GLU A 358 1.38 -12.32 0.81
C GLU A 358 0.96 -13.70 1.31
N TYR A 359 0.99 -14.73 0.45
CA TYR A 359 0.75 -16.13 0.82
C TYR A 359 1.72 -16.59 1.91
N LEU A 360 3.02 -16.35 1.75
CA LEU A 360 4.01 -16.72 2.77
C LEU A 360 3.79 -16.02 4.11
N ARG A 361 3.38 -14.76 4.10
CA ARG A 361 3.02 -14.03 5.32
C ARG A 361 1.81 -14.64 6.02
N ALA A 362 0.80 -15.05 5.27
CA ALA A 362 -0.36 -15.77 5.81
C ALA A 362 0.05 -17.10 6.41
N CYS A 363 0.87 -17.90 5.72
CA CYS A 363 1.42 -19.15 6.23
C CYS A 363 2.26 -18.95 7.51
N ASN A 364 3.07 -17.86 7.56
CA ASN A 364 3.87 -17.52 8.74
C ASN A 364 3.00 -17.20 9.96
N GLN A 365 1.92 -16.43 9.75
CA GLN A 365 0.94 -16.13 10.81
C GLN A 365 0.19 -17.38 11.28
N ALA A 366 -0.14 -18.28 10.37
CA ALA A 366 -0.79 -19.55 10.66
C ALA A 366 0.14 -20.63 11.25
N GLY A 367 1.45 -20.39 11.33
CA GLY A 367 2.44 -21.36 11.83
C GLY A 367 2.62 -22.59 10.95
N THR A 368 2.33 -22.52 9.65
CA THR A 368 2.40 -23.66 8.71
C THR A 368 3.73 -23.76 7.96
N LEU A 369 4.70 -22.91 8.31
CA LEU A 369 6.06 -22.93 7.76
C LEU A 369 7.03 -23.66 8.69
N PRO A 370 8.17 -24.16 8.17
CA PRO A 370 9.18 -24.84 8.98
C PRO A 370 9.75 -24.01 10.14
N PHE A 371 9.73 -22.70 10.00
CA PHE A 371 10.17 -21.75 11.03
C PHE A 371 9.39 -20.44 10.89
N HIS A 372 9.39 -19.65 11.97
CA HIS A 372 8.81 -18.30 11.96
C HIS A 372 9.83 -17.29 11.46
N PHE A 373 9.57 -16.65 10.33
CA PHE A 373 10.43 -15.60 9.81
C PHE A 373 10.03 -14.20 10.33
N ILE A 374 11.02 -13.33 10.45
CA ILE A 374 10.83 -11.89 10.73
C ILE A 374 11.23 -11.01 9.55
N LYS A 375 12.03 -11.54 8.63
CA LYS A 375 12.45 -10.87 7.41
C LYS A 375 11.90 -11.63 6.22
N ILE A 376 11.32 -10.92 5.26
CA ILE A 376 10.90 -11.47 3.96
C ILE A 376 10.97 -10.38 2.91
N GLY A 377 11.54 -10.69 1.75
CA GLY A 377 11.63 -9.79 0.60
C GLY A 377 12.59 -10.29 -0.45
N ARG A 378 12.86 -9.46 -1.45
CA ARG A 378 13.83 -9.78 -2.49
C ARG A 378 15.25 -9.73 -1.94
N TRP A 379 16.10 -10.62 -2.45
CA TRP A 379 17.51 -10.62 -2.17
C TRP A 379 18.30 -10.42 -3.46
N TRP A 380 19.34 -9.60 -3.41
CA TRP A 380 20.32 -9.44 -4.47
C TRP A 380 21.67 -9.08 -3.90
N GLU A 381 22.71 -9.65 -4.51
CA GLU A 381 24.10 -9.40 -4.14
C GLU A 381 25.06 -9.72 -5.29
N LYS A 382 26.27 -9.17 -5.26
CA LYS A 382 27.37 -9.62 -6.11
C LYS A 382 28.01 -10.86 -5.49
N VAL A 383 27.88 -12.00 -6.17
CA VAL A 383 28.42 -13.29 -5.76
C VAL A 383 29.58 -13.67 -6.65
N THR A 384 30.68 -14.14 -6.06
CA THR A 384 31.84 -14.65 -6.83
C THR A 384 31.76 -16.15 -6.88
N HIS A 385 31.50 -16.67 -8.08
CA HIS A 385 31.57 -18.11 -8.38
C HIS A 385 32.99 -18.47 -8.81
N ILE A 386 33.45 -19.65 -8.43
CA ILE A 386 34.72 -20.22 -8.88
C ILE A 386 34.38 -21.45 -9.71
N ALA A 387 34.58 -21.36 -11.02
CA ALA A 387 34.44 -22.46 -11.96
C ALA A 387 35.72 -22.57 -12.78
N ASP A 388 36.23 -23.78 -12.95
CA ASP A 388 37.45 -24.09 -13.71
C ASP A 388 38.66 -23.23 -13.30
N GLY A 389 38.80 -22.97 -11.98
CA GLY A 389 39.90 -22.15 -11.45
C GLY A 389 39.79 -20.65 -11.74
N LYS A 390 38.74 -20.21 -12.45
CA LYS A 390 38.49 -18.79 -12.76
C LYS A 390 37.43 -18.20 -11.81
N ARG A 391 37.72 -17.00 -11.30
CA ARG A 391 36.77 -16.22 -10.48
C ARG A 391 35.89 -15.39 -11.41
N ARG A 392 34.56 -15.57 -11.30
CA ARG A 392 33.57 -14.76 -11.99
C ARG A 392 32.61 -14.14 -10.98
N THR A 393 32.59 -12.83 -10.90
CA THR A 393 31.62 -12.10 -10.06
C THR A 393 30.40 -11.74 -10.88
N VAL A 394 29.24 -12.22 -10.46
CA VAL A 394 27.95 -11.96 -11.09
C VAL A 394 26.97 -11.33 -10.06
N SER A 395 26.00 -10.58 -10.54
CA SER A 395 24.92 -10.06 -9.70
C SER A 395 23.82 -11.10 -9.66
N GLU A 396 23.71 -11.79 -8.53
CA GLU A 396 22.66 -12.76 -8.28
C GLU A 396 21.44 -12.10 -7.64
N LYS A 397 20.26 -12.67 -7.91
CA LYS A 397 19.00 -12.24 -7.32
C LYS A 397 18.06 -13.42 -7.10
N ILE A 398 17.32 -13.36 -5.99
CA ILE A 398 16.25 -14.31 -5.64
C ILE A 398 15.00 -13.49 -5.33
N GLY A 399 13.88 -13.87 -5.93
CA GLY A 399 12.60 -13.15 -5.80
C GLY A 399 12.10 -13.09 -4.35
N ILE A 400 12.23 -14.18 -3.61
CA ILE A 400 11.81 -14.22 -2.21
C ILE A 400 12.87 -14.94 -1.37
N VAL A 401 13.38 -14.23 -0.37
CA VAL A 401 14.19 -14.79 0.72
C VAL A 401 13.54 -14.38 2.04
N ALA A 402 13.30 -15.35 2.92
CA ALA A 402 12.87 -15.08 4.28
C ALA A 402 13.87 -15.63 5.29
N ALA A 403 14.00 -14.97 6.44
CA ALA A 403 14.93 -15.39 7.49
C ALA A 403 14.32 -15.19 8.89
N ASP A 404 14.70 -16.05 9.83
CA ASP A 404 14.37 -15.90 11.24
C ASP A 404 15.17 -14.73 11.88
N ARG A 405 14.94 -14.48 13.16
CA ARG A 405 15.60 -13.39 13.89
C ARG A 405 17.11 -13.58 14.00
N ALA A 406 17.58 -14.81 14.13
CA ALA A 406 18.97 -15.17 14.30
C ALA A 406 19.72 -15.34 12.99
N GLU A 407 19.01 -15.29 11.85
CA GLU A 407 19.55 -15.60 10.52
C GLU A 407 20.21 -16.99 10.45
N GLN A 408 19.58 -17.97 11.14
CA GLN A 408 20.03 -19.37 11.13
C GLN A 408 19.13 -20.27 10.27
N ASN A 409 17.90 -19.82 9.98
CA ASN A 409 16.97 -20.50 9.09
C ASN A 409 16.58 -19.56 7.95
N PHE A 410 16.72 -20.06 6.73
CA PHE A 410 16.42 -19.33 5.50
C PHE A 410 15.40 -20.09 4.66
N LEU A 411 14.40 -19.39 4.18
CA LEU A 411 13.49 -19.88 3.14
C LEU A 411 13.81 -19.14 1.86
N LEU A 412 14.19 -19.90 0.83
CA LEU A 412 14.52 -19.42 -0.50
C LEU A 412 13.38 -19.84 -1.44
N ALA A 413 12.74 -18.87 -2.11
CA ALA A 413 11.67 -19.19 -3.03
C ALA A 413 11.83 -18.52 -4.39
N GLU A 414 11.45 -19.26 -5.43
CA GLU A 414 11.39 -18.79 -6.81
C GLU A 414 9.95 -18.82 -7.30
N CYS A 415 9.53 -17.78 -8.03
CA CYS A 415 8.17 -17.63 -8.54
C CYS A 415 8.17 -17.69 -10.07
N LYS A 416 7.34 -18.53 -10.65
CA LYS A 416 7.19 -18.73 -12.10
C LYS A 416 5.76 -18.47 -12.54
N PHE A 417 5.58 -17.40 -13.32
CA PHE A 417 4.33 -17.06 -14.01
C PHE A 417 4.55 -17.15 -15.51
N ARG A 418 4.83 -18.34 -16.01
CA ARG A 418 5.04 -18.62 -17.44
C ARG A 418 4.14 -19.77 -17.87
N ARG A 419 3.63 -19.74 -19.12
CA ARG A 419 2.72 -20.75 -19.66
C ARG A 419 3.38 -22.12 -19.89
N ALA A 420 4.17 -22.56 -18.92
CA ALA A 420 4.81 -23.87 -18.89
C ALA A 420 5.02 -24.28 -17.44
N PRO A 421 4.90 -25.58 -17.12
CA PRO A 421 5.20 -26.08 -15.78
C PRO A 421 6.66 -25.76 -15.41
N ALA A 422 6.90 -25.50 -14.12
CA ALA A 422 8.28 -25.38 -13.61
C ALA A 422 8.98 -26.74 -13.62
N ASP A 423 10.24 -26.77 -14.05
CA ASP A 423 11.05 -27.99 -14.11
C ASP A 423 12.21 -27.94 -13.11
N LEU A 424 12.94 -29.05 -12.98
CA LEU A 424 14.04 -29.26 -12.03
C LEU A 424 15.15 -28.20 -12.12
N ASP A 425 15.34 -27.62 -13.29
CA ASP A 425 16.31 -26.53 -13.50
C ASP A 425 16.04 -25.32 -12.59
N VAL A 426 14.77 -25.04 -12.31
CA VAL A 426 14.37 -23.94 -11.41
C VAL A 426 14.88 -24.17 -9.99
N LEU A 427 14.76 -25.39 -9.49
CA LEU A 427 15.27 -25.75 -8.17
C LEU A 427 16.80 -25.68 -8.11
N ARG A 428 17.48 -26.26 -9.08
CA ARG A 428 18.96 -26.26 -9.13
C ARG A 428 19.51 -24.84 -9.22
N HIS A 429 18.93 -23.99 -10.07
CA HIS A 429 19.29 -22.58 -10.14
C HIS A 429 19.08 -21.84 -8.81
N LEU A 430 17.98 -22.11 -8.10
CA LEU A 430 17.71 -21.48 -6.82
C LEU A 430 18.73 -21.89 -5.76
N GLN A 431 19.11 -23.17 -5.73
CA GLN A 431 20.12 -23.71 -4.81
C GLN A 431 21.51 -23.11 -5.06
N ASP A 432 21.89 -22.87 -6.32
CA ASP A 432 23.22 -22.38 -6.72
C ASP A 432 23.40 -20.86 -6.52
N LYS A 433 22.30 -20.06 -6.60
CA LYS A 433 22.38 -18.60 -6.52
C LYS A 433 22.76 -18.07 -5.16
N PHE A 434 22.33 -18.73 -4.08
CA PHE A 434 22.49 -18.20 -2.72
C PHE A 434 23.87 -18.56 -2.14
N PRO A 435 24.65 -17.57 -1.64
CA PRO A 435 25.99 -17.80 -1.15
C PRO A 435 25.99 -18.41 0.27
N GLN A 436 25.71 -19.69 0.37
CA GLN A 436 25.56 -20.43 1.63
C GLN A 436 26.78 -20.28 2.57
N LYS A 437 28.00 -20.16 2.03
CA LYS A 437 29.20 -19.92 2.84
C LYS A 437 29.19 -18.58 3.57
N LYS A 438 28.52 -17.58 3.00
CA LYS A 438 28.38 -16.25 3.61
C LYS A 438 27.25 -16.20 4.64
N TYR A 439 26.20 -16.95 4.41
CA TYR A 439 25.01 -17.03 5.26
C TYR A 439 24.84 -18.47 5.77
N PRO A 440 25.65 -18.93 6.74
CA PRO A 440 25.57 -20.31 7.22
C PRO A 440 24.27 -20.54 7.97
N GLY A 441 23.61 -21.69 7.73
CA GLY A 441 22.34 -22.01 8.38
C GLY A 441 21.60 -23.18 7.70
N ASN A 442 20.32 -23.33 8.07
CA ASN A 442 19.42 -24.31 7.49
C ASN A 442 18.63 -23.68 6.34
N TYR A 443 18.52 -24.36 5.22
CA TYR A 443 17.85 -23.88 4.03
C TYR A 443 16.61 -24.66 3.74
N HIS A 444 15.51 -23.94 3.53
CA HIS A 444 14.23 -24.48 3.08
C HIS A 444 13.93 -23.89 1.70
N TYR A 445 13.51 -24.74 0.76
CA TYR A 445 13.24 -24.32 -0.60
C TYR A 445 11.76 -24.39 -0.90
N MET A 446 11.27 -23.40 -1.65
CA MET A 446 9.88 -23.37 -2.10
C MET A 446 9.83 -22.87 -3.56
N ILE A 447 9.01 -23.53 -4.38
CA ILE A 447 8.80 -23.10 -5.76
C ILE A 447 7.31 -22.81 -5.95
N PHE A 448 7.03 -21.60 -6.36
CA PHE A 448 5.71 -21.18 -6.80
C PHE A 448 5.66 -21.26 -8.33
N SER A 449 4.69 -22.00 -8.86
CA SER A 449 4.47 -22.05 -10.30
C SER A 449 2.98 -21.96 -10.63
N PHE A 450 2.58 -20.90 -11.34
CA PHE A 450 1.18 -20.70 -11.67
C PHE A 450 0.61 -21.84 -12.54
N TYR A 451 1.42 -22.37 -13.46
CA TYR A 451 1.01 -23.42 -14.40
C TYR A 451 1.52 -24.83 -14.02
N GLY A 452 1.79 -25.06 -12.73
CA GLY A 452 2.14 -26.38 -12.19
C GLY A 452 3.62 -26.75 -12.36
N PHE A 453 3.88 -28.06 -12.23
CA PHE A 453 5.22 -28.63 -12.09
C PHE A 453 5.38 -29.90 -12.93
N THR A 454 6.57 -30.13 -13.47
CA THR A 454 6.91 -31.41 -14.12
C THR A 454 7.02 -32.54 -13.09
N GLU A 455 6.86 -33.80 -13.53
CA GLU A 455 7.06 -34.96 -12.67
C GLU A 455 8.48 -35.01 -12.08
N ARG A 456 9.48 -34.70 -12.91
CA ARG A 456 10.88 -34.64 -12.47
C ARG A 456 11.10 -33.68 -11.28
N LEU A 457 10.44 -32.53 -11.31
CA LEU A 457 10.52 -31.58 -10.20
C LEU A 457 9.75 -32.08 -8.99
N ARG A 458 8.58 -32.71 -9.16
CA ARG A 458 7.79 -33.31 -8.07
C ARG A 458 8.57 -34.40 -7.34
N ASP A 459 9.22 -35.30 -8.07
CA ASP A 459 10.04 -36.38 -7.51
C ASP A 459 11.25 -35.84 -6.74
N ALA A 460 11.97 -34.89 -7.31
CA ALA A 460 13.08 -34.23 -6.63
C ALA A 460 12.62 -33.46 -5.37
N ALA A 461 11.50 -32.76 -5.46
CA ALA A 461 10.95 -32.00 -4.34
C ALA A 461 10.55 -32.92 -3.16
N ALA A 462 9.98 -34.08 -3.43
CA ALA A 462 9.65 -35.07 -2.41
C ALA A 462 10.92 -35.62 -1.71
N GLN A 463 12.01 -35.88 -2.46
CA GLN A 463 13.28 -36.38 -1.93
C GLN A 463 14.05 -35.32 -1.13
N GLU A 464 14.02 -34.06 -1.57
CA GLU A 464 14.80 -32.96 -1.00
C GLU A 464 14.00 -32.08 -0.01
N ASN A 465 12.76 -32.48 0.33
CA ASN A 465 11.85 -31.72 1.21
C ASN A 465 11.61 -30.29 0.73
N VAL A 466 11.38 -30.11 -0.59
CA VAL A 466 11.06 -28.84 -1.21
C VAL A 466 9.54 -28.69 -1.30
N ARG A 467 9.01 -27.55 -0.87
CA ARG A 467 7.56 -27.28 -0.99
C ARG A 467 7.25 -26.68 -2.37
N LEU A 468 6.29 -27.28 -3.05
CA LEU A 468 5.74 -26.80 -4.32
C LEU A 468 4.37 -26.20 -4.05
N VAL A 469 4.10 -25.02 -4.63
CA VAL A 469 2.81 -24.29 -4.49
C VAL A 469 2.33 -23.87 -5.87
N SER A 470 1.18 -24.38 -6.28
CA SER A 470 0.55 -24.05 -7.56
C SER A 470 -0.26 -22.76 -7.51
N GLY A 471 -0.64 -22.22 -8.68
CA GLY A 471 -1.50 -21.04 -8.76
C GLY A 471 -2.91 -21.23 -8.17
N GLU A 472 -3.38 -22.45 -8.07
CA GLU A 472 -4.70 -22.78 -7.48
C GLU A 472 -4.69 -22.74 -5.96
N GLU A 473 -3.51 -22.90 -5.32
CA GLU A 473 -3.34 -22.90 -3.86
C GLU A 473 -3.14 -21.49 -3.29
N ILE A 474 -2.96 -20.50 -4.16
CA ILE A 474 -2.76 -19.10 -3.82
C ILE A 474 -4.08 -18.32 -4.00
#